data_e5c141ffc6fcf318b8ccc171e685c7b8
#
_entry.id   e5c141ffc6fcf318b8ccc171e685c7b8
#
_cell.length_a   1.000
_cell.length_b   1.000
_cell.length_c   1.000
_cell.angle_alpha   90.00
_cell.angle_beta   90.00
_cell.angle_gamma   90.00
#
_symmetry.space_group_name_H-M   'P 1'
#
loop_
_entity.id
_entity.type
_entity.pdbx_description
1 polymer ?
#
loop_
_entity_poly.entity_id
_entity_poly.type
_entity_poly.pdbx_seq_one_letter_code
_entity_poly.pdbx_strand_id
1 'polypeptide(L)'
;MAQWWATRVLPIISIDLRSLALFRMLLGGLLITDLLIRGSDLSVWMTDAGVFPRDFIIDWSGDNRWSLYFISGSWLWALLLHLTAAGAAMALLLGYRTRLALIISFVLLVSLHNRAPLVLQGGDNLLLLMVFWSIFLPLGARFSMDAARVHPDQQQAFSAQPNQYCSVATAAILFQAMAVYFFSAFLKSGPEWYEDGTAIYYALNLDEVATGLAHYWRNEHWLTVPLTRFVWWLELLGPILIFTPLLRVPVRLLMMLAFIAMEVGFILNLHIGLFPFISITSILLFT
;
A
#
# COMPACT_ATOMS: atom_id res chain seq x y z
N MET A 1 -35.06 -8.42 -3.13
CA MET A 1 -33.80 -7.81 -3.58
C MET A 1 -32.96 -7.23 -2.42
N ALA A 2 -33.53 -6.36 -1.56
CA ALA A 2 -32.78 -5.75 -0.45
C ALA A 2 -32.14 -6.78 0.52
N GLN A 3 -32.83 -7.83 0.86
CA GLN A 3 -32.34 -8.87 1.76
C GLN A 3 -31.21 -9.71 1.14
N TRP A 4 -31.25 -9.95 -0.17
CA TRP A 4 -30.16 -10.61 -0.91
C TRP A 4 -28.88 -9.77 -0.90
N TRP A 5 -28.99 -8.46 -1.14
CA TRP A 5 -27.87 -7.52 -1.05
C TRP A 5 -27.25 -7.52 0.36
N ALA A 6 -28.07 -7.45 1.40
CA ALA A 6 -27.60 -7.41 2.77
C ALA A 6 -26.85 -8.68 3.20
N THR A 7 -27.29 -9.85 2.71
CA THR A 7 -26.71 -11.14 3.13
C THR A 7 -25.57 -11.62 2.23
N ARG A 8 -25.49 -11.19 0.98
CA ARG A 8 -24.52 -11.69 0.01
C ARG A 8 -23.47 -10.66 -0.41
N VAL A 9 -23.87 -9.41 -0.63
CA VAL A 9 -22.96 -8.39 -1.16
C VAL A 9 -22.30 -7.55 -0.07
N LEU A 10 -23.07 -7.03 0.89
CA LEU A 10 -22.49 -6.20 1.95
C LEU A 10 -21.33 -6.89 2.69
N PRO A 11 -21.39 -8.18 3.04
CA PRO A 11 -20.26 -8.84 3.68
C PRO A 11 -19.00 -8.93 2.83
N ILE A 12 -19.11 -8.84 1.48
CA ILE A 12 -17.95 -8.91 0.59
C ILE A 12 -17.11 -7.65 0.68
N ILE A 13 -17.76 -6.49 0.81
CA ILE A 13 -17.16 -5.15 0.80
C ILE A 13 -17.08 -4.50 2.18
N SER A 14 -17.54 -5.18 3.24
CA SER A 14 -17.40 -4.71 4.62
C SER A 14 -16.04 -5.11 5.19
N ILE A 15 -15.50 -4.25 6.07
CA ILE A 15 -14.24 -4.46 6.76
C ILE A 15 -14.48 -4.44 8.27
N ASP A 16 -13.81 -5.32 9.02
CA ASP A 16 -13.85 -5.32 10.49
C ASP A 16 -13.10 -4.07 11.02
N LEU A 17 -13.67 -3.40 12.01
CA LEU A 17 -13.06 -2.21 12.61
C LEU A 17 -11.70 -2.51 13.28
N ARG A 18 -11.47 -3.76 13.69
CA ARG A 18 -10.18 -4.19 14.26
C ARG A 18 -9.14 -4.34 13.15
N SER A 19 -9.54 -4.86 11.99
CA SER A 19 -8.69 -4.93 10.80
C SER A 19 -8.33 -3.53 10.30
N LEU A 20 -9.30 -2.57 10.33
CA LEU A 20 -9.02 -1.17 10.03
C LEU A 20 -8.03 -0.54 11.04
N ALA A 21 -8.10 -0.90 12.31
CA ALA A 21 -7.16 -0.42 13.31
C ALA A 21 -5.74 -0.98 13.09
N LEU A 22 -5.62 -2.29 12.79
CA LEU A 22 -4.34 -2.90 12.42
C LEU A 22 -3.77 -2.26 11.16
N PHE A 23 -4.59 -2.12 10.13
CA PHE A 23 -4.22 -1.44 8.89
C PHE A 23 -3.71 -0.02 9.13
N ARG A 24 -4.37 0.77 10.00
CA ARG A 24 -3.92 2.11 10.38
C ARG A 24 -2.52 2.09 11.00
N MET A 25 -2.28 1.15 11.93
CA MET A 25 -0.98 1.03 12.59
C MET A 25 0.12 0.68 11.58
N LEU A 26 -0.15 -0.28 10.71
CA LEU A 26 0.80 -0.68 9.66
C LEU A 26 1.02 0.45 8.65
N LEU A 27 -0.04 1.13 8.22
CA LEU A 27 0.05 2.28 7.30
C LEU A 27 0.89 3.42 7.90
N GLY A 28 0.67 3.74 9.18
CA GLY A 28 1.48 4.73 9.91
C GLY A 28 2.95 4.30 10.01
N GLY A 29 3.21 3.02 10.29
CA GLY A 29 4.55 2.44 10.30
C GLY A 29 5.24 2.50 8.94
N LEU A 30 4.52 2.16 7.86
CA LEU A 30 5.02 2.25 6.48
C LEU A 30 5.38 3.68 6.09
N LEU A 31 4.53 4.66 6.41
CA LEU A 31 4.82 6.07 6.16
C LEU A 31 6.07 6.55 6.91
N ILE A 32 6.24 6.12 8.17
CA ILE A 32 7.45 6.44 8.94
C ILE A 32 8.68 5.81 8.29
N THR A 33 8.59 4.54 7.89
CA THR A 33 9.71 3.82 7.25
C THR A 33 10.09 4.46 5.92
N ASP A 34 9.10 4.81 5.08
CA ASP A 34 9.33 5.52 3.81
C ASP A 34 10.04 6.85 4.04
N LEU A 35 9.57 7.63 5.03
CA LEU A 35 10.21 8.90 5.39
C LEU A 35 11.63 8.71 5.94
N LEU A 36 11.90 7.66 6.71
CA LEU A 36 13.26 7.38 7.20
C LEU A 36 14.21 7.03 6.05
N ILE A 37 13.76 6.22 5.10
CA ILE A 37 14.54 5.88 3.90
C ILE A 37 14.83 7.13 3.07
N ARG A 38 13.83 7.95 2.76
CA ARG A 38 13.99 9.18 1.97
C ARG A 38 14.71 10.29 2.72
N GLY A 39 14.66 10.26 4.05
CA GLY A 39 15.33 11.23 4.91
C GLY A 39 16.86 11.16 4.83
N SER A 40 17.43 9.97 4.54
CA SER A 40 18.87 9.80 4.36
C SER A 40 19.41 10.64 3.19
N ASP A 41 18.62 10.80 2.14
CA ASP A 41 18.98 11.49 0.91
C ASP A 41 18.15 12.76 0.67
N LEU A 42 17.63 13.36 1.74
CA LEU A 42 16.75 14.54 1.68
C LEU A 42 17.37 15.70 0.90
N SER A 43 18.67 15.98 1.12
CA SER A 43 19.40 17.04 0.41
C SER A 43 19.54 16.73 -1.08
N VAL A 44 19.69 15.47 -1.44
CA VAL A 44 19.92 15.02 -2.81
C VAL A 44 18.65 15.19 -3.67
N TRP A 45 17.49 14.80 -3.13
CA TRP A 45 16.27 14.73 -3.91
C TRP A 45 15.30 15.91 -3.69
N MET A 46 15.37 16.59 -2.53
CA MET A 46 14.35 17.57 -2.13
C MET A 46 14.84 19.03 -2.15
N THR A 47 16.12 19.27 -2.39
CA THR A 47 16.70 20.65 -2.40
C THR A 47 17.17 21.06 -3.79
N ASP A 48 17.39 22.37 -3.98
CA ASP A 48 17.94 22.89 -5.24
C ASP A 48 19.46 22.67 -5.36
N ALA A 49 20.13 22.36 -4.26
CA ALA A 49 21.53 21.95 -4.26
C ALA A 49 21.74 20.47 -4.63
N GLY A 50 20.63 19.71 -4.79
CA GLY A 50 20.64 18.30 -5.11
C GLY A 50 20.69 18.03 -6.61
N VAL A 51 20.39 16.75 -6.98
CA VAL A 51 20.48 16.27 -8.38
C VAL A 51 19.42 16.91 -9.28
N PHE A 52 18.23 17.22 -8.74
CA PHE A 52 17.13 17.81 -9.50
C PHE A 52 16.66 19.12 -8.85
N PRO A 53 17.20 20.28 -9.26
CA PRO A 53 16.70 21.60 -8.85
C PRO A 53 15.21 21.76 -9.21
N ARG A 54 14.46 22.58 -8.45
CA ARG A 54 13.01 22.80 -8.65
C ARG A 54 12.69 23.24 -10.07
N ASP A 55 13.46 24.18 -10.62
CA ASP A 55 13.24 24.73 -11.95
C ASP A 55 13.28 23.62 -13.01
N PHE A 56 14.26 22.72 -12.90
CA PHE A 56 14.34 21.56 -13.81
C PHE A 56 13.08 20.66 -13.71
N ILE A 57 12.61 20.37 -12.51
CA ILE A 57 11.42 19.52 -12.33
C ILE A 57 10.16 20.21 -12.85
N ILE A 58 10.01 21.51 -12.61
CA ILE A 58 8.87 22.30 -13.09
C ILE A 58 8.87 22.33 -14.62
N ASP A 59 9.99 22.63 -15.24
CA ASP A 59 10.13 22.69 -16.70
C ASP A 59 9.88 21.31 -17.34
N TRP A 60 10.43 20.25 -16.74
CA TRP A 60 10.28 18.88 -17.26
C TRP A 60 8.85 18.34 -17.11
N SER A 61 8.17 18.66 -16.02
CA SER A 61 6.84 18.11 -15.70
C SER A 61 5.68 18.95 -16.24
N GLY A 62 5.92 20.18 -16.70
CA GLY A 62 4.90 21.14 -17.08
C GLY A 62 4.10 21.70 -15.90
N ASP A 63 3.20 22.63 -16.16
CA ASP A 63 2.45 23.40 -15.15
C ASP A 63 1.42 22.58 -14.34
N ASN A 64 1.28 21.29 -14.62
CA ASN A 64 0.24 20.46 -14.01
C ASN A 64 0.61 19.82 -12.67
N ARG A 65 1.84 20.04 -12.17
CA ARG A 65 2.29 19.48 -10.89
C ARG A 65 2.40 20.57 -9.85
N TRP A 66 1.84 20.30 -8.69
CA TRP A 66 2.02 21.16 -7.52
C TRP A 66 2.74 20.42 -6.40
N SER A 67 3.57 21.13 -5.64
CA SER A 67 4.24 20.58 -4.46
C SER A 67 4.55 21.70 -3.47
N LEU A 68 4.38 21.41 -2.18
CA LEU A 68 4.84 22.32 -1.12
C LEU A 68 6.37 22.48 -1.13
N TYR A 69 7.10 21.50 -1.66
CA TYR A 69 8.56 21.62 -1.85
C TYR A 69 8.94 22.62 -2.95
N PHE A 70 8.02 23.05 -3.80
CA PHE A 70 8.29 24.10 -4.79
C PHE A 70 8.31 25.50 -4.20
N ILE A 71 7.81 25.70 -2.96
CA ILE A 71 7.84 27.02 -2.29
C ILE A 71 9.29 27.47 -2.02
N SER A 72 10.16 26.54 -1.59
CA SER A 72 11.58 26.83 -1.34
C SER A 72 12.44 25.60 -1.59
N GLY A 73 13.57 25.76 -2.27
CA GLY A 73 14.57 24.70 -2.47
C GLY A 73 15.60 24.59 -1.35
N SER A 74 15.40 25.32 -0.24
CA SER A 74 16.33 25.26 0.89
C SER A 74 16.21 23.95 1.67
N TRP A 75 17.33 23.48 2.21
CA TRP A 75 17.36 22.30 3.05
C TRP A 75 16.46 22.42 4.29
N LEU A 76 16.42 23.60 4.89
CA LEU A 76 15.58 23.82 6.09
C LEU A 76 14.11 23.67 5.80
N TRP A 77 13.64 24.14 4.65
CA TRP A 77 12.24 23.97 4.21
C TRP A 77 11.91 22.50 3.95
N ALA A 78 12.79 21.80 3.23
CA ALA A 78 12.65 20.36 2.99
C ALA A 78 12.58 19.55 4.29
N LEU A 79 13.46 19.87 5.25
CA LEU A 79 13.45 19.25 6.58
C LEU A 79 12.16 19.53 7.35
N LEU A 80 11.65 20.78 7.34
CA LEU A 80 10.42 21.16 8.01
C LEU A 80 9.23 20.34 7.50
N LEU A 81 9.09 20.23 6.17
CA LEU A 81 8.02 19.44 5.56
C LEU A 81 8.16 17.96 5.90
N HIS A 82 9.38 17.45 5.89
CA HIS A 82 9.69 16.06 6.21
C HIS A 82 9.37 15.71 7.66
N LEU A 83 9.76 16.56 8.62
CA LEU A 83 9.43 16.40 10.03
C LEU A 83 7.92 16.53 10.29
N THR A 84 7.24 17.42 9.56
CA THR A 84 5.77 17.55 9.63
C THR A 84 5.08 16.26 9.15
N ALA A 85 5.58 15.67 8.05
CA ALA A 85 5.10 14.38 7.54
C ALA A 85 5.33 13.26 8.56
N ALA A 86 6.52 13.20 9.18
CA ALA A 86 6.85 12.22 10.20
C ALA A 86 5.94 12.37 11.44
N GLY A 87 5.68 13.60 11.87
CA GLY A 87 4.73 13.89 12.96
C GLY A 87 3.30 13.44 12.63
N ALA A 88 2.83 13.66 11.40
CA ALA A 88 1.53 13.20 10.94
C ALA A 88 1.46 11.67 10.86
N ALA A 89 2.49 11.01 10.35
CA ALA A 89 2.59 9.54 10.31
C ALA A 89 2.62 8.93 11.70
N MET A 90 3.31 9.54 12.67
CA MET A 90 3.32 9.12 14.08
C MET A 90 1.93 9.32 14.72
N ALA A 91 1.27 10.44 14.46
CA ALA A 91 -0.11 10.69 14.93
C ALA A 91 -1.08 9.65 14.35
N LEU A 92 -0.91 9.26 13.08
CA LEU A 92 -1.68 8.20 12.44
C LEU A 92 -1.42 6.84 13.12
N LEU A 93 -0.17 6.47 13.35
CA LEU A 93 0.22 5.24 14.04
C LEU A 93 -0.47 5.12 15.40
N LEU A 94 -0.42 6.19 16.20
CA LEU A 94 -1.04 6.24 17.53
C LEU A 94 -2.57 6.39 17.49
N GLY A 95 -3.13 6.77 16.34
CA GLY A 95 -4.55 7.06 16.18
C GLY A 95 -4.98 8.33 16.91
N TYR A 96 -4.15 9.36 16.85
CA TYR A 96 -4.42 10.69 17.40
C TYR A 96 -4.88 11.63 16.29
N ARG A 97 -6.09 12.21 16.44
CA ARG A 97 -6.72 13.02 15.40
C ARG A 97 -6.60 12.36 14.03
N THR A 98 -6.92 11.08 13.96
CA THR A 98 -6.62 10.15 12.86
C THR A 98 -6.96 10.73 11.49
N ARG A 99 -8.14 11.36 11.35
CA ARG A 99 -8.56 11.94 10.05
C ARG A 99 -7.69 13.13 9.64
N LEU A 100 -7.32 13.99 10.58
CA LEU A 100 -6.42 15.13 10.31
C LEU A 100 -5.02 14.65 9.94
N ALA A 101 -4.51 13.66 10.67
CA ALA A 101 -3.22 13.03 10.37
C ALA A 101 -3.19 12.45 8.96
N LEU A 102 -4.26 11.77 8.51
CA LEU A 102 -4.38 11.24 7.15
C LEU A 102 -4.39 12.35 6.08
N ILE A 103 -5.13 13.43 6.31
CA ILE A 103 -5.18 14.56 5.36
C ILE A 103 -3.80 15.19 5.22
N ILE A 104 -3.10 15.45 6.33
CA ILE A 104 -1.74 16.00 6.31
C ILE A 104 -0.78 15.05 5.61
N SER A 105 -0.82 13.75 5.95
CA SER A 105 0.01 12.73 5.32
C SER A 105 -0.24 12.65 3.81
N PHE A 106 -1.50 12.70 3.36
CA PHE A 106 -1.85 12.69 1.95
C PHE A 106 -1.28 13.90 1.19
N VAL A 107 -1.50 15.11 1.71
CA VAL A 107 -1.01 16.35 1.10
C VAL A 107 0.52 16.35 0.99
N LEU A 108 1.21 15.94 2.06
CA LEU A 108 2.68 15.90 2.09
C LEU A 108 3.23 14.78 1.22
N LEU A 109 2.57 13.62 1.15
CA LEU A 109 2.97 12.52 0.28
C LEU A 109 2.81 12.88 -1.21
N VAL A 110 1.69 13.51 -1.60
CA VAL A 110 1.52 14.06 -2.96
C VAL A 110 2.61 15.09 -3.27
N SER A 111 2.91 15.98 -2.33
CA SER A 111 3.95 17.00 -2.49
C SER A 111 5.33 16.37 -2.68
N LEU A 112 5.66 15.32 -1.91
CA LEU A 112 6.91 14.58 -2.00
C LEU A 112 7.03 13.86 -3.35
N HIS A 113 5.98 13.15 -3.76
CA HIS A 113 5.94 12.44 -5.05
C HIS A 113 6.10 13.39 -6.24
N ASN A 114 5.45 14.53 -6.20
CA ASN A 114 5.57 15.55 -7.26
C ASN A 114 6.94 16.22 -7.29
N ARG A 115 7.63 16.30 -6.14
CA ARG A 115 8.98 16.88 -6.05
C ARG A 115 10.05 15.95 -6.62
N ALA A 116 9.91 14.64 -6.42
CA ALA A 116 10.90 13.65 -6.84
C ALA A 116 10.27 12.51 -7.66
N PRO A 117 9.68 12.79 -8.83
CA PRO A 117 8.95 11.80 -9.63
C PRO A 117 9.83 10.68 -10.18
N LEU A 118 11.13 10.92 -10.34
CA LEU A 118 12.08 9.98 -10.96
C LEU A 118 12.53 8.86 -10.02
N VAL A 119 12.28 8.99 -8.71
CA VAL A 119 12.62 7.96 -7.71
C VAL A 119 11.40 7.21 -7.20
N LEU A 120 10.23 7.41 -7.83
CA LEU A 120 9.00 6.71 -7.45
C LEU A 120 8.98 5.29 -8.02
N GLN A 121 8.39 4.40 -7.24
CA GLN A 121 8.15 3.00 -7.58
C GLN A 121 6.65 2.71 -7.57
N GLY A 122 6.25 1.53 -8.07
CA GLY A 122 4.85 1.11 -8.07
C GLY A 122 4.20 1.11 -6.68
N GLY A 123 4.98 0.82 -5.64
CA GLY A 123 4.53 0.88 -4.25
C GLY A 123 4.13 2.27 -3.77
N ASP A 124 4.79 3.32 -4.26
CA ASP A 124 4.47 4.71 -3.90
C ASP A 124 3.06 5.10 -4.32
N ASN A 125 2.66 4.72 -5.52
CA ASN A 125 1.30 4.96 -6.02
C ASN A 125 0.25 4.19 -5.21
N LEU A 126 0.52 2.92 -4.86
CA LEU A 126 -0.36 2.13 -4.02
C LEU A 126 -0.49 2.77 -2.62
N LEU A 127 0.63 3.15 -2.00
CA LEU A 127 0.64 3.81 -0.70
C LEU A 127 -0.16 5.12 -0.70
N LEU A 128 0.02 5.95 -1.72
CA LEU A 128 -0.72 7.21 -1.88
C LEU A 128 -2.22 6.98 -1.96
N LEU A 129 -2.67 6.02 -2.77
CA LEU A 129 -4.09 5.70 -2.93
C LEU A 129 -4.68 5.06 -1.66
N MET A 130 -3.91 4.26 -0.93
CA MET A 130 -4.31 3.73 0.37
C MET A 130 -4.52 4.86 1.39
N VAL A 131 -3.61 5.83 1.47
CA VAL A 131 -3.77 7.01 2.34
C VAL A 131 -5.00 7.82 1.93
N PHE A 132 -5.22 8.03 0.63
CA PHE A 132 -6.40 8.75 0.12
C PHE A 132 -7.72 8.11 0.57
N TRP A 133 -7.94 6.82 0.29
CA TRP A 133 -9.17 6.14 0.67
C TRP A 133 -9.35 6.07 2.19
N SER A 134 -8.25 6.00 2.92
CA SER A 134 -8.24 5.97 4.39
C SER A 134 -8.85 7.22 5.03
N ILE A 135 -8.82 8.38 4.37
CA ILE A 135 -9.44 9.63 4.86
C ILE A 135 -10.95 9.45 5.09
N PHE A 136 -11.59 8.58 4.31
CA PHE A 136 -13.03 8.32 4.35
C PHE A 136 -13.43 7.14 5.24
N LEU A 137 -12.45 6.47 5.86
CA LEU A 137 -12.66 5.29 6.69
C LEU A 137 -12.53 5.63 8.19
N PRO A 138 -13.26 4.94 9.08
CA PRO A 138 -13.21 5.18 10.51
C PRO A 138 -12.00 4.49 11.17
N LEU A 139 -10.78 4.79 10.71
CA LEU A 139 -9.54 4.15 11.17
C LEU A 139 -9.23 4.40 12.66
N GLY A 140 -9.77 5.49 13.24
CA GLY A 140 -9.65 5.80 14.65
C GLY A 140 -10.71 5.12 15.55
N ALA A 141 -11.57 4.26 14.99
CA ALA A 141 -12.70 3.70 15.74
C ALA A 141 -12.29 2.65 16.80
N ARG A 142 -11.18 1.95 16.62
CA ARG A 142 -10.69 0.92 17.56
C ARG A 142 -9.18 1.10 17.78
N PHE A 143 -8.69 0.67 18.95
CA PHE A 143 -7.28 0.64 19.32
C PHE A 143 -6.53 1.96 19.01
N SER A 144 -7.13 3.12 19.33
CA SER A 144 -6.60 4.44 19.03
C SER A 144 -6.71 5.38 20.21
N MET A 145 -5.89 6.44 20.23
CA MET A 145 -6.05 7.52 21.19
C MET A 145 -7.39 8.26 21.01
N ASP A 146 -7.92 8.30 19.78
CA ASP A 146 -9.22 8.89 19.51
C ASP A 146 -10.34 8.08 20.20
N ALA A 147 -10.30 6.74 20.10
CA ALA A 147 -11.25 5.86 20.77
C ALA A 147 -11.17 5.91 22.29
N ALA A 148 -9.94 6.06 22.84
CA ALA A 148 -9.72 6.16 24.28
C ALA A 148 -10.26 7.47 24.91
N ARG A 149 -10.48 8.52 24.11
CA ARG A 149 -11.00 9.82 24.54
C ARG A 149 -12.53 9.91 24.52
N VAL A 150 -13.21 8.90 24.00
CA VAL A 150 -14.67 8.84 24.01
C VAL A 150 -15.17 8.69 25.45
N HIS A 151 -16.16 9.48 25.85
CA HIS A 151 -16.70 9.49 27.22
C HIS A 151 -17.20 8.10 27.64
N PRO A 152 -17.05 7.66 28.91
CA PRO A 152 -17.48 6.32 29.37
C PRO A 152 -18.91 5.94 29.00
N ASP A 153 -19.84 6.88 29.08
CA ASP A 153 -21.26 6.66 28.72
C ASP A 153 -21.45 6.37 27.22
N GLN A 154 -20.64 6.98 26.38
CA GLN A 154 -20.63 6.74 24.93
C GLN A 154 -19.82 5.50 24.56
N GLN A 155 -18.85 5.10 25.40
CA GLN A 155 -17.99 3.94 25.18
C GLN A 155 -18.77 2.63 25.23
N GLN A 156 -19.81 2.53 26.09
CA GLN A 156 -20.71 1.36 26.11
C GLN A 156 -21.54 1.26 24.84
N ALA A 157 -22.13 2.37 24.38
CA ALA A 157 -22.86 2.45 23.12
C ALA A 157 -21.97 2.13 21.92
N PHE A 158 -20.73 2.61 21.94
CA PHE A 158 -19.73 2.39 20.90
C PHE A 158 -19.23 0.93 20.87
N SER A 159 -19.11 0.29 22.03
CA SER A 159 -18.72 -1.13 22.16
C SER A 159 -19.82 -2.08 21.72
N ALA A 160 -21.08 -1.67 21.82
CA ALA A 160 -22.24 -2.43 21.37
C ALA A 160 -22.48 -2.35 19.85
N GLN A 161 -21.80 -1.44 19.13
CA GLN A 161 -21.93 -1.34 17.68
C GLN A 161 -21.29 -2.56 16.98
N PRO A 162 -21.87 -3.01 15.84
CA PRO A 162 -21.26 -4.05 15.03
C PRO A 162 -19.81 -3.67 14.67
N ASN A 163 -18.89 -4.63 14.75
CA ASN A 163 -17.50 -4.39 14.37
C ASN A 163 -17.32 -4.27 12.85
N GLN A 164 -18.37 -4.48 12.05
CA GLN A 164 -18.29 -4.40 10.59
C GLN A 164 -18.71 -3.02 10.11
N TYR A 165 -17.89 -2.44 9.25
CA TYR A 165 -18.14 -1.17 8.58
C TYR A 165 -18.19 -1.37 7.07
N CYS A 166 -19.22 -0.81 6.44
CA CYS A 166 -19.44 -0.87 5.00
C CYS A 166 -19.75 0.53 4.45
N SER A 167 -19.02 0.93 3.43
CA SER A 167 -19.18 2.20 2.73
C SER A 167 -18.65 2.10 1.31
N VAL A 168 -18.85 3.13 0.50
CA VAL A 168 -18.19 3.25 -0.81
C VAL A 168 -16.66 3.22 -0.66
N ALA A 169 -16.12 3.83 0.39
CA ALA A 169 -14.68 3.85 0.63
C ALA A 169 -14.13 2.46 1.00
N THR A 170 -14.89 1.60 1.73
CA THR A 170 -14.46 0.21 1.97
C THR A 170 -14.41 -0.58 0.66
N ALA A 171 -15.43 -0.45 -0.19
CA ALA A 171 -15.40 -1.09 -1.50
C ALA A 171 -14.21 -0.58 -2.34
N ALA A 172 -14.01 0.73 -2.40
CA ALA A 172 -12.96 1.34 -3.20
C ALA A 172 -11.55 0.88 -2.78
N ILE A 173 -11.22 0.88 -1.48
CA ILE A 173 -9.90 0.45 -1.01
C ILE A 173 -9.66 -1.04 -1.23
N LEU A 174 -10.68 -1.90 -1.07
CA LEU A 174 -10.57 -3.33 -1.34
C LEU A 174 -10.38 -3.61 -2.84
N PHE A 175 -11.14 -2.93 -3.71
CA PHE A 175 -10.94 -3.03 -5.16
C PHE A 175 -9.57 -2.48 -5.58
N GLN A 176 -9.13 -1.36 -5.01
CA GLN A 176 -7.81 -0.78 -5.28
C GLN A 176 -6.68 -1.75 -4.91
N ALA A 177 -6.77 -2.43 -3.77
CA ALA A 177 -5.78 -3.41 -3.33
C ALA A 177 -5.66 -4.57 -4.34
N MET A 178 -6.78 -5.06 -4.87
CA MET A 178 -6.80 -6.18 -5.82
C MET A 178 -6.51 -5.74 -7.26
N ALA A 179 -6.82 -4.50 -7.62
CA ALA A 179 -6.55 -3.95 -8.96
C ALA A 179 -5.06 -3.97 -9.31
N VAL A 180 -4.18 -3.78 -8.32
CA VAL A 180 -2.72 -3.84 -8.53
C VAL A 180 -2.33 -5.20 -9.12
N TYR A 181 -2.79 -6.29 -8.54
CA TYR A 181 -2.49 -7.65 -9.01
C TYR A 181 -3.16 -7.94 -10.34
N PHE A 182 -4.45 -7.62 -10.45
CA PHE A 182 -5.21 -7.86 -11.66
C PHE A 182 -4.59 -7.19 -12.89
N PHE A 183 -4.29 -5.90 -12.79
CA PHE A 183 -3.64 -5.18 -13.90
C PHE A 183 -2.19 -5.59 -14.10
N SER A 184 -1.48 -6.00 -13.03
CA SER A 184 -0.14 -6.58 -13.15
C SER A 184 -0.12 -7.81 -14.04
N ALA A 185 -1.10 -8.71 -13.90
CA ALA A 185 -1.22 -9.88 -14.77
C ALA A 185 -1.40 -9.51 -16.25
N PHE A 186 -2.20 -8.48 -16.56
CA PHE A 186 -2.38 -8.00 -17.95
C PHE A 186 -1.11 -7.34 -18.52
N LEU A 187 -0.33 -6.66 -17.71
CA LEU A 187 0.93 -6.04 -18.12
C LEU A 187 2.03 -7.10 -18.39
N LYS A 188 1.89 -8.29 -17.84
CA LYS A 188 2.78 -9.44 -18.04
C LYS A 188 2.38 -10.20 -19.30
N SER A 189 2.52 -9.55 -20.47
CA SER A 189 2.04 -10.05 -21.77
C SER A 189 3.07 -10.84 -22.56
N GLY A 190 4.32 -10.96 -22.09
CA GLY A 190 5.38 -11.68 -22.77
C GLY A 190 5.27 -13.21 -22.59
N PRO A 191 5.78 -14.02 -23.54
CA PRO A 191 5.72 -15.48 -23.49
C PRO A 191 6.40 -16.07 -22.26
N GLU A 192 7.37 -15.37 -21.68
CA GLU A 192 8.10 -15.76 -20.47
C GLU A 192 7.19 -15.96 -19.25
N TRP A 193 5.98 -15.38 -19.25
CA TRP A 193 5.03 -15.52 -18.14
C TRP A 193 4.13 -16.74 -18.27
N TYR A 194 3.51 -16.95 -19.43
CA TYR A 194 2.46 -17.97 -19.58
C TYR A 194 2.86 -19.13 -20.51
N GLU A 195 3.74 -18.93 -21.50
CA GLU A 195 4.21 -19.99 -22.39
C GLU A 195 5.44 -20.68 -21.81
N ASP A 196 6.55 -19.97 -21.71
CA ASP A 196 7.85 -20.54 -21.31
C ASP A 196 7.95 -20.71 -19.81
N GLY A 197 7.30 -19.84 -19.01
CA GLY A 197 7.39 -19.85 -17.56
C GLY A 197 8.74 -19.41 -17.00
N THR A 198 9.49 -18.61 -17.75
CA THR A 198 10.88 -18.23 -17.42
C THR A 198 11.02 -16.87 -16.74
N ALA A 199 9.91 -16.13 -16.48
CA ALA A 199 9.97 -14.77 -15.96
C ALA A 199 10.64 -14.69 -14.58
N ILE A 200 10.36 -15.61 -13.66
CA ILE A 200 11.04 -15.66 -12.35
C ILE A 200 12.53 -15.93 -12.51
N TYR A 201 12.92 -16.85 -13.42
CA TYR A 201 14.33 -17.09 -13.72
C TYR A 201 15.02 -15.76 -14.13
N TYR A 202 14.44 -14.99 -15.04
CA TYR A 202 15.02 -13.71 -15.44
C TYR A 202 15.08 -12.72 -14.29
N ALA A 203 14.00 -12.58 -13.50
CA ALA A 203 13.97 -11.67 -12.36
C ALA A 203 15.05 -11.98 -11.32
N LEU A 204 15.29 -13.27 -11.04
CA LEU A 204 16.31 -13.72 -10.09
C LEU A 204 17.75 -13.64 -10.63
N ASN A 205 17.92 -13.39 -11.94
CA ASN A 205 19.21 -13.14 -12.58
C ASN A 205 19.51 -11.66 -12.81
N LEU A 206 18.63 -10.76 -12.38
CA LEU A 206 18.93 -9.32 -12.34
C LEU A 206 19.72 -9.02 -11.06
N ASP A 207 21.03 -8.97 -11.16
CA ASP A 207 21.93 -8.79 -10.00
C ASP A 207 21.64 -7.49 -9.21
N GLU A 208 21.03 -6.48 -9.83
CA GLU A 208 20.63 -5.22 -9.19
C GLU A 208 19.48 -5.39 -8.17
N VAL A 209 18.64 -6.39 -8.36
CA VAL A 209 17.44 -6.60 -7.52
C VAL A 209 17.42 -7.95 -6.81
N ALA A 210 18.20 -8.94 -7.28
CA ALA A 210 18.22 -10.26 -6.69
C ALA A 210 18.95 -10.27 -5.34
N THR A 211 18.38 -10.96 -4.34
CA THR A 211 19.02 -11.15 -3.04
C THR A 211 20.02 -12.31 -3.08
N GLY A 212 20.87 -12.40 -2.04
CA GLY A 212 21.77 -13.56 -1.89
C GLY A 212 21.03 -14.90 -1.87
N LEU A 213 19.79 -14.97 -1.35
CA LEU A 213 18.98 -16.18 -1.35
C LEU A 213 18.56 -16.59 -2.76
N ALA A 214 18.24 -15.65 -3.64
CA ALA A 214 17.85 -15.91 -5.01
C ALA A 214 18.92 -16.69 -5.78
N HIS A 215 20.20 -16.42 -5.53
CA HIS A 215 21.31 -17.06 -6.22
C HIS A 215 21.38 -18.58 -6.01
N TYR A 216 20.83 -19.10 -4.91
CA TYR A 216 20.89 -20.54 -4.62
C TYR A 216 19.95 -21.37 -5.50
N TRP A 217 18.83 -20.80 -5.97
CA TRP A 217 17.80 -21.56 -6.68
C TRP A 217 17.36 -20.96 -8.02
N ARG A 218 17.91 -19.80 -8.42
CA ARG A 218 17.55 -19.12 -9.67
C ARG A 218 17.65 -20.00 -10.92
N ASN A 219 18.57 -20.99 -10.93
CA ASN A 219 18.78 -21.90 -12.05
C ASN A 219 17.95 -23.19 -11.97
N GLU A 220 17.16 -23.38 -10.91
CA GLU A 220 16.32 -24.55 -10.70
C GLU A 220 15.02 -24.44 -11.50
N HIS A 221 15.06 -24.76 -12.79
CA HIS A 221 13.93 -24.61 -13.70
C HIS A 221 12.70 -25.41 -13.28
N TRP A 222 12.89 -26.58 -12.63
CA TRP A 222 11.80 -27.39 -12.10
C TRP A 222 10.96 -26.63 -11.03
N LEU A 223 11.52 -25.60 -10.40
CA LEU A 223 10.88 -24.76 -9.40
C LEU A 223 10.43 -23.41 -10.00
N THR A 224 11.31 -22.73 -10.75
CA THR A 224 11.04 -21.37 -11.28
C THR A 224 9.91 -21.38 -12.30
N VAL A 225 9.83 -22.42 -13.17
CA VAL A 225 8.79 -22.49 -14.21
C VAL A 225 7.38 -22.65 -13.63
N PRO A 226 7.07 -23.64 -12.77
CA PRO A 226 5.74 -23.77 -12.20
C PRO A 226 5.39 -22.57 -11.29
N LEU A 227 6.37 -21.99 -10.59
CA LEU A 227 6.16 -20.84 -9.74
C LEU A 227 5.80 -19.58 -10.56
N THR A 228 6.44 -19.37 -11.73
CA THR A 228 6.10 -18.29 -12.66
C THR A 228 4.64 -18.39 -13.11
N ARG A 229 4.21 -19.57 -13.54
CA ARG A 229 2.83 -19.79 -13.98
C ARG A 229 1.84 -19.62 -12.83
N PHE A 230 2.19 -20.12 -11.63
CA PHE A 230 1.37 -19.97 -10.44
C PHE A 230 1.18 -18.50 -10.08
N VAL A 231 2.24 -17.69 -10.04
CA VAL A 231 2.17 -16.24 -9.75
C VAL A 231 1.28 -15.53 -10.79
N TRP A 232 1.45 -15.82 -12.08
CA TRP A 232 0.65 -15.20 -13.12
C TRP A 232 -0.85 -15.52 -12.96
N TRP A 233 -1.19 -16.81 -12.73
CA TRP A 233 -2.57 -17.23 -12.49
C TRP A 233 -3.13 -16.68 -11.18
N LEU A 234 -2.34 -16.60 -10.12
CA LEU A 234 -2.75 -15.99 -8.85
C LEU A 234 -3.10 -14.51 -9.03
N GLU A 235 -2.26 -13.76 -9.72
CA GLU A 235 -2.52 -12.33 -9.98
C GLU A 235 -3.73 -12.10 -10.87
N LEU A 236 -4.02 -12.99 -11.82
CA LEU A 236 -5.16 -12.89 -12.71
C LEU A 236 -6.48 -13.30 -12.02
N LEU A 237 -6.52 -14.44 -11.38
CA LEU A 237 -7.73 -15.05 -10.84
C LEU A 237 -7.97 -14.71 -9.36
N GLY A 238 -6.91 -14.56 -8.58
CA GLY A 238 -7.00 -14.29 -7.14
C GLY A 238 -7.81 -13.05 -6.80
N PRO A 239 -7.65 -11.90 -7.50
CA PRO A 239 -8.46 -10.71 -7.30
C PRO A 239 -9.97 -10.92 -7.55
N ILE A 240 -10.33 -11.84 -8.42
CA ILE A 240 -11.74 -12.19 -8.68
C ILE A 240 -12.23 -13.13 -7.58
N LEU A 241 -11.44 -14.14 -7.24
CA LEU A 241 -11.80 -15.17 -6.27
C LEU A 241 -11.97 -14.62 -4.86
N ILE A 242 -11.18 -13.62 -4.45
CA ILE A 242 -11.26 -13.04 -3.10
C ILE A 242 -12.60 -12.33 -2.83
N PHE A 243 -13.29 -11.88 -3.90
CA PHE A 243 -14.63 -11.29 -3.83
C PHE A 243 -15.76 -12.29 -4.06
N THR A 244 -15.47 -13.61 -4.21
CA THR A 244 -16.52 -14.59 -4.45
C THR A 244 -17.48 -14.69 -3.25
N PRO A 245 -18.79 -14.75 -3.47
CA PRO A 245 -19.76 -15.04 -2.43
C PRO A 245 -19.82 -16.53 -2.05
N LEU A 246 -19.27 -17.41 -2.92
CA LEU A 246 -19.26 -18.85 -2.72
C LEU A 246 -18.11 -19.25 -1.80
N LEU A 247 -18.39 -20.04 -0.77
CA LEU A 247 -17.39 -20.46 0.22
C LEU A 247 -16.52 -19.29 0.69
N ARG A 248 -17.15 -18.12 0.91
CA ARG A 248 -16.49 -16.83 1.11
C ARG A 248 -15.31 -16.89 2.08
N VAL A 249 -15.51 -17.46 3.28
CA VAL A 249 -14.47 -17.47 4.32
C VAL A 249 -13.26 -18.30 3.90
N PRO A 250 -13.38 -19.59 3.52
CA PRO A 250 -12.21 -20.39 3.16
C PRO A 250 -11.53 -19.89 1.88
N VAL A 251 -12.28 -19.46 0.85
CA VAL A 251 -11.66 -18.95 -0.39
C VAL A 251 -10.92 -17.64 -0.13
N ARG A 252 -11.55 -16.73 0.61
CA ARG A 252 -10.93 -15.44 0.98
C ARG A 252 -9.63 -15.67 1.76
N LEU A 253 -9.67 -16.54 2.78
CA LEU A 253 -8.48 -16.87 3.57
C LEU A 253 -7.39 -17.52 2.72
N LEU A 254 -7.74 -18.45 1.82
CA LEU A 254 -6.80 -19.08 0.92
C LEU A 254 -6.12 -18.05 0.00
N MET A 255 -6.90 -17.14 -0.60
CA MET A 255 -6.35 -16.09 -1.47
C MET A 255 -5.46 -15.12 -0.69
N MET A 256 -5.87 -14.69 0.50
CA MET A 256 -5.03 -13.87 1.36
C MET A 256 -3.69 -14.54 1.67
N LEU A 257 -3.71 -15.80 2.07
CA LEU A 257 -2.48 -16.55 2.37
C LEU A 257 -1.61 -16.72 1.12
N ALA A 258 -2.21 -16.98 -0.03
CA ALA A 258 -1.48 -17.12 -1.30
C ALA A 258 -0.80 -15.79 -1.70
N PHE A 259 -1.50 -14.66 -1.62
CA PHE A 259 -0.91 -13.36 -1.90
C PHE A 259 0.17 -12.98 -0.87
N ILE A 260 -0.06 -13.21 0.43
CA ILE A 260 0.95 -12.96 1.46
C ILE A 260 2.19 -13.82 1.22
N ALA A 261 2.02 -15.10 0.86
CA ALA A 261 3.14 -15.99 0.54
C ALA A 261 3.92 -15.50 -0.68
N MET A 262 3.24 -15.00 -1.71
CA MET A 262 3.86 -14.38 -2.89
C MET A 262 4.69 -13.16 -2.50
N GLU A 263 4.13 -12.25 -1.71
CA GLU A 263 4.83 -11.03 -1.27
C GLU A 263 6.03 -11.35 -0.36
N VAL A 264 5.90 -12.34 0.52
CA VAL A 264 7.03 -12.85 1.32
C VAL A 264 8.09 -13.46 0.41
N GLY A 265 7.69 -14.17 -0.65
CA GLY A 265 8.60 -14.62 -1.70
C GLY A 265 9.37 -13.48 -2.34
N PHE A 266 8.72 -12.34 -2.63
CA PHE A 266 9.39 -11.15 -3.14
C PHE A 266 10.36 -10.55 -2.11
N ILE A 267 9.97 -10.40 -0.84
CA ILE A 267 10.84 -9.90 0.24
C ILE A 267 12.12 -10.72 0.35
N LEU A 268 11.99 -12.05 0.28
CA LEU A 268 13.13 -12.95 0.47
C LEU A 268 14.09 -12.97 -0.73
N ASN A 269 13.59 -12.77 -1.94
CA ASN A 269 14.34 -12.98 -3.17
C ASN A 269 14.68 -11.71 -3.95
N LEU A 270 13.99 -10.60 -3.70
CA LEU A 270 14.13 -9.38 -4.50
C LEU A 270 14.23 -8.12 -3.61
N HIS A 271 15.14 -7.23 -3.94
CA HIS A 271 15.26 -5.90 -3.36
C HIS A 271 14.34 -4.91 -4.10
N ILE A 272 13.03 -4.99 -3.88
CA ILE A 272 12.02 -4.12 -4.52
C ILE A 272 11.40 -3.09 -3.56
N GLY A 273 12.16 -2.69 -2.55
CA GLY A 273 11.77 -1.63 -1.61
C GLY A 273 10.58 -2.00 -0.72
N LEU A 274 9.72 -1.02 -0.47
CA LEU A 274 8.57 -1.17 0.43
C LEU A 274 7.34 -1.81 -0.23
N PHE A 275 7.35 -2.05 -1.54
CA PHE A 275 6.19 -2.56 -2.28
C PHE A 275 5.54 -3.79 -1.64
N PRO A 276 6.27 -4.86 -1.28
CA PRO A 276 5.66 -6.05 -0.68
C PRO A 276 5.00 -5.78 0.67
N PHE A 277 5.59 -4.90 1.49
CA PHE A 277 5.05 -4.55 2.81
C PHE A 277 3.75 -3.73 2.67
N ILE A 278 3.69 -2.82 1.70
CA ILE A 278 2.50 -2.03 1.37
C ILE A 278 1.39 -2.99 0.87
N SER A 279 1.74 -3.92 0.01
CA SER A 279 0.84 -4.92 -0.55
C SER A 279 0.26 -5.83 0.55
N ILE A 280 1.10 -6.40 1.42
CA ILE A 280 0.65 -7.21 2.57
C ILE A 280 -0.32 -6.39 3.45
N THR A 281 0.02 -5.13 3.73
CA THR A 281 -0.84 -4.25 4.54
C THR A 281 -2.22 -4.08 3.90
N SER A 282 -2.29 -3.97 2.57
CA SER A 282 -3.57 -3.88 1.85
C SER A 282 -4.38 -5.19 1.89
N ILE A 283 -3.71 -6.34 1.81
CA ILE A 283 -4.34 -7.67 1.86
C ILE A 283 -5.00 -7.91 3.23
N LEU A 284 -4.40 -7.41 4.32
CA LEU A 284 -4.95 -7.56 5.67
C LEU A 284 -6.30 -6.84 5.87
N LEU A 285 -6.73 -5.97 4.97
CA LEU A 285 -8.09 -5.41 4.98
C LEU A 285 -9.17 -6.47 4.71
N PHE A 286 -8.81 -7.62 4.18
CA PHE A 286 -9.73 -8.71 3.89
C PHE A 286 -9.97 -9.66 5.10
N THR A 287 -9.37 -9.37 6.27
CA THR A 287 -9.55 -10.16 7.51
C THR A 287 -10.89 -9.92 8.19
#